data_3b2adcbbc8e50627271e2445e7ce69dd
#
_entry.id   3b2adcbbc8e50627271e2445e7ce69dd
#
_cell.length_a   1.000
_cell.length_b   1.000
_cell.length_c   1.000
_cell.angle_alpha   90.00
_cell.angle_beta   90.00
_cell.angle_gamma   90.00
#
_symmetry.space_group_name_H-M   'P 1'
#
loop_
_entity.id
_entity.type
_entity.pdbx_description
1 polymer ?
#
loop_
_entity_poly.entity_id
_entity_poly.type
_entity_poly.pdbx_seq_one_letter_code
_entity_poly.pdbx_strand_id
1 'polypeptide(L)'
;MRPGVRRTRLVVAVVAAVLAGAAAAWGIALPSLRPVVLPRDHGAHPAFQIEWWYTAGTVADARGRDYFWFATIWSGSGFLLGRVNVVDLRADRIVLSKEYVAPGVPAQGQTGMDVNGFALGWQPSGALGRWSIDAPVPGAGRLMLSLNPVQPYVLNGSRGIVAEGSGATSAYYSAPRLAASGTLVLRGRTTSIEGQGWFDHQWGNFAMNSASWHWNWFACQVRDGSDLMLYQFIDPSGRPTGVQNGTYVRRPGMVAHLQRFTVQPLGPEVRPAGATATYPLRWTLKVPAAHLDITLAARARHQFIANQYLPGFWEGAAAITSGARGRCIVESTRESNSSF
;
A
#
# COMPACT_ATOMS: atom_id res chain seq x y z
N MET A 1 -32.07 -1.32 4.33
CA MET A 1 -30.92 -0.73 5.07
C MET A 1 -31.19 -0.88 6.58
N ARG A 2 -30.35 -1.60 7.31
CA ARG A 2 -30.55 -1.85 8.74
C ARG A 2 -30.12 -0.62 9.57
N PRO A 3 -30.92 -0.13 10.51
CA PRO A 3 -30.67 1.13 11.24
C PRO A 3 -29.40 1.13 12.13
N GLY A 4 -28.85 -0.04 12.46
CA GLY A 4 -27.62 -0.18 13.26
C GLY A 4 -26.34 0.29 12.57
N VAL A 5 -26.21 0.11 11.26
CA VAL A 5 -25.00 0.45 10.50
C VAL A 5 -24.79 1.97 10.38
N ARG A 6 -25.85 2.75 10.30
CA ARG A 6 -25.76 4.23 10.27
C ARG A 6 -25.28 4.82 11.61
N ARG A 7 -25.73 4.24 12.74
CA ARG A 7 -25.31 4.73 14.07
C ARG A 7 -23.83 4.45 14.36
N THR A 8 -23.32 3.28 13.96
CA THR A 8 -21.90 2.94 14.13
C THR A 8 -21.00 3.82 13.28
N ARG A 9 -21.38 4.14 12.05
CA ARG A 9 -20.63 5.04 11.15
C ARG A 9 -20.54 6.46 11.71
N LEU A 10 -21.62 6.98 12.22
CA LEU A 10 -21.67 8.32 12.81
C LEU A 10 -20.82 8.41 14.08
N VAL A 11 -20.82 7.38 14.93
CA VAL A 11 -19.99 7.33 16.15
C VAL A 11 -18.51 7.28 15.81
N VAL A 12 -18.06 6.51 14.82
CA VAL A 12 -16.65 6.43 14.41
C VAL A 12 -16.17 7.76 13.82
N ALA A 13 -16.96 8.40 12.96
CA ALA A 13 -16.61 9.69 12.37
C ALA A 13 -16.56 10.83 13.42
N VAL A 14 -17.50 10.86 14.35
CA VAL A 14 -17.53 11.85 15.43
C VAL A 14 -16.38 11.64 16.41
N VAL A 15 -16.05 10.40 16.77
CA VAL A 15 -14.92 10.08 17.66
C VAL A 15 -13.59 10.46 16.99
N ALA A 16 -13.40 10.18 15.70
CA ALA A 16 -12.18 10.58 14.98
C ALA A 16 -12.02 12.11 14.91
N ALA A 17 -13.10 12.86 14.66
CA ALA A 17 -13.07 14.33 14.66
C ALA A 17 -12.84 14.93 16.05
N VAL A 18 -13.41 14.33 17.10
CA VAL A 18 -13.25 14.79 18.49
C VAL A 18 -11.83 14.52 19.00
N LEU A 19 -11.22 13.37 18.66
CA LEU A 19 -9.86 13.04 19.10
C LEU A 19 -8.80 13.87 18.37
N ALA A 20 -8.98 14.16 17.08
CA ALA A 20 -8.10 15.09 16.35
C ALA A 20 -8.21 16.54 16.89
N GLY A 21 -9.42 16.98 17.25
CA GLY A 21 -9.65 18.28 17.89
C GLY A 21 -9.11 18.35 19.31
N ALA A 22 -9.19 17.27 20.10
CA ALA A 22 -8.69 17.22 21.47
C ALA A 22 -7.15 17.33 21.54
N ALA A 23 -6.41 16.62 20.67
CA ALA A 23 -4.95 16.69 20.64
C ALA A 23 -4.46 18.12 20.35
N ALA A 24 -5.12 18.83 19.45
CA ALA A 24 -4.81 20.24 19.16
C ALA A 24 -5.17 21.18 20.32
N ALA A 25 -6.24 20.86 21.08
CA ALA A 25 -6.71 21.68 22.21
C ALA A 25 -5.83 21.55 23.48
N TRP A 26 -5.11 20.41 23.64
CA TRP A 26 -4.31 20.14 24.85
C TRP A 26 -2.81 20.44 24.69
N GLY A 27 -2.39 21.00 23.54
CA GLY A 27 -0.99 21.38 23.32
C GLY A 27 0.00 20.22 23.40
N ILE A 28 -0.44 18.99 23.16
CA ILE A 28 0.44 17.81 23.15
C ILE A 28 1.35 17.94 21.94
N ALA A 29 2.65 18.14 22.18
CA ALA A 29 3.63 18.18 21.12
C ALA A 29 3.69 16.83 20.41
N LEU A 30 3.41 16.81 19.11
CA LEU A 30 3.58 15.61 18.29
C LEU A 30 5.06 15.21 18.24
N PRO A 31 5.37 13.91 18.28
CA PRO A 31 6.76 13.47 18.25
C PRO A 31 7.44 13.87 16.94
N SER A 32 8.72 14.25 17.05
CA SER A 32 9.55 14.50 15.87
C SER A 32 10.01 13.18 15.27
N LEU A 33 10.03 13.10 13.95
CA LEU A 33 10.59 11.97 13.22
C LEU A 33 12.10 11.85 13.48
N ARG A 34 12.57 10.62 13.54
CA ARG A 34 13.99 10.25 13.62
C ARG A 34 14.35 9.42 12.40
N PRO A 35 15.62 9.39 11.99
CA PRO A 35 16.10 8.47 10.97
C PRO A 35 15.68 7.04 11.26
N VAL A 36 15.24 6.34 10.22
CA VAL A 36 14.86 4.93 10.32
C VAL A 36 16.06 4.06 10.67
N VAL A 37 15.91 3.17 11.63
CA VAL A 37 16.93 2.21 12.10
C VAL A 37 16.33 0.82 12.17
N LEU A 38 16.72 -0.07 11.27
CA LEU A 38 16.29 -1.46 11.27
C LEU A 38 17.24 -2.34 12.08
N PRO A 39 16.73 -3.39 12.76
CA PRO A 39 15.37 -3.90 12.74
C PRO A 39 14.38 -3.21 13.72
N ARG A 40 14.82 -2.26 14.54
CA ARG A 40 13.98 -1.61 15.56
C ARG A 40 12.67 -1.09 14.96
N ASP A 41 12.75 -0.39 13.84
CA ASP A 41 11.63 0.29 13.21
C ASP A 41 10.82 -0.62 12.25
N HIS A 42 10.93 -1.97 12.41
CA HIS A 42 9.91 -2.90 11.91
C HIS A 42 8.67 -2.88 12.82
N GLY A 43 8.82 -2.45 14.05
CA GLY A 43 7.74 -2.36 15.03
C GLY A 43 6.93 -1.07 14.92
N ALA A 44 5.80 -1.04 15.63
CA ALA A 44 4.83 0.04 15.60
C ALA A 44 5.31 1.32 16.30
N HIS A 45 4.79 2.45 15.83
CA HIS A 45 5.08 3.81 16.29
C HIS A 45 3.77 4.53 16.70
N PRO A 46 3.04 4.07 17.74
CA PRO A 46 1.68 4.52 18.07
C PRO A 46 1.59 5.99 18.51
N ALA A 47 2.72 6.66 18.75
CA ALA A 47 2.75 8.07 19.07
C ALA A 47 2.53 8.97 17.84
N PHE A 48 2.63 8.46 16.64
CA PHE A 48 2.37 9.18 15.40
C PHE A 48 0.89 9.10 15.01
N GLN A 49 0.43 10.10 14.24
CA GLN A 49 -0.98 10.21 13.85
C GLN A 49 -1.44 9.11 12.91
N ILE A 50 -0.54 8.63 12.04
CA ILE A 50 -0.82 7.59 11.07
C ILE A 50 0.39 6.69 10.85
N GLU A 51 0.14 5.42 10.65
CA GLU A 51 1.14 4.41 10.34
C GLU A 51 0.50 3.31 9.51
N TRP A 52 1.25 2.71 8.56
CA TRP A 52 0.79 1.53 7.83
C TRP A 52 1.91 0.57 7.48
N TRP A 53 1.54 -0.69 7.46
CA TRP A 53 2.30 -1.81 6.92
C TRP A 53 1.55 -2.27 5.68
N TYR A 54 2.15 -2.06 4.54
CA TYR A 54 1.60 -2.36 3.23
C TYR A 54 2.38 -3.48 2.57
N THR A 55 1.69 -4.39 1.91
CA THR A 55 2.35 -5.39 1.09
C THR A 55 1.45 -5.81 -0.07
N ALA A 56 2.04 -5.95 -1.25
CA ALA A 56 1.33 -6.39 -2.44
C ALA A 56 2.27 -7.14 -3.38
N GLY A 57 1.68 -7.91 -4.31
CA GLY A 57 2.49 -8.64 -5.26
C GLY A 57 1.70 -9.58 -6.15
N THR A 58 2.42 -10.41 -6.88
CA THR A 58 1.83 -11.45 -7.73
C THR A 58 2.36 -12.83 -7.35
N VAL A 59 1.46 -13.79 -7.27
CA VAL A 59 1.76 -15.21 -7.02
C VAL A 59 1.06 -16.08 -8.07
N ALA A 60 1.61 -17.25 -8.31
CA ALA A 60 1.02 -18.24 -9.22
C ALA A 60 0.92 -19.61 -8.55
N ASP A 61 -0.06 -20.41 -8.97
CA ASP A 61 -0.13 -21.83 -8.64
C ASP A 61 0.72 -22.67 -9.62
N ALA A 62 0.88 -23.96 -9.31
CA ALA A 62 1.63 -24.89 -10.15
C ALA A 62 1.03 -25.08 -11.56
N ARG A 63 -0.20 -24.61 -11.81
CA ARG A 63 -0.86 -24.63 -13.13
C ARG A 63 -0.68 -23.34 -13.90
N GLY A 64 0.10 -22.39 -13.36
CA GLY A 64 0.33 -21.07 -13.95
C GLY A 64 -0.86 -20.12 -13.85
N ARG A 65 -1.85 -20.39 -12.97
CA ARG A 65 -2.88 -19.43 -12.66
C ARG A 65 -2.28 -18.39 -11.71
N ASP A 66 -2.30 -17.15 -12.10
CA ASP A 66 -1.69 -16.06 -11.38
C ASP A 66 -2.72 -15.13 -10.73
N TYR A 67 -2.33 -14.63 -9.57
CA TYR A 67 -3.13 -13.76 -8.73
C TYR A 67 -2.32 -12.52 -8.32
N PHE A 68 -2.97 -11.39 -8.31
CA PHE A 68 -2.51 -10.22 -7.58
C PHE A 68 -3.07 -10.28 -6.17
N TRP A 69 -2.24 -9.99 -5.18
CA TRP A 69 -2.66 -9.85 -3.79
C TRP A 69 -2.22 -8.49 -3.25
N PHE A 70 -3.04 -7.95 -2.38
CA PHE A 70 -2.82 -6.74 -1.62
C PHE A 70 -3.24 -7.00 -0.20
N ALA A 71 -2.42 -6.62 0.78
CA ALA A 71 -2.71 -6.72 2.19
C ALA A 71 -2.04 -5.58 2.94
N THR A 72 -2.79 -4.89 3.79
CA THR A 72 -2.29 -3.75 4.55
C THR A 72 -2.99 -3.64 5.89
N ILE A 73 -2.28 -3.10 6.88
CA ILE A 73 -2.84 -2.65 8.14
C ILE A 73 -2.46 -1.19 8.32
N TRP A 74 -3.46 -0.35 8.62
CA TRP A 74 -3.31 1.03 9.03
C TRP A 74 -3.58 1.16 10.52
N SER A 75 -2.81 2.00 11.19
CA SER A 75 -3.04 2.45 12.56
C SER A 75 -3.22 3.97 12.57
N GLY A 76 -4.29 4.44 13.18
CA GLY A 76 -4.53 5.87 13.32
C GLY A 76 -5.86 6.14 14.02
N SER A 77 -5.96 7.32 14.64
CA SER A 77 -7.19 7.78 15.32
C SER A 77 -7.79 6.78 16.31
N GLY A 78 -6.96 5.95 16.97
CA GLY A 78 -7.42 4.95 17.95
C GLY A 78 -8.00 3.67 17.34
N PHE A 79 -7.77 3.41 16.06
CA PHE A 79 -8.23 2.21 15.36
C PHE A 79 -7.12 1.55 14.56
N LEU A 80 -7.26 0.23 14.40
CA LEU A 80 -6.56 -0.56 13.40
C LEU A 80 -7.53 -0.90 12.27
N LEU A 81 -7.12 -0.65 11.04
CA LEU A 81 -7.85 -1.01 9.82
C LEU A 81 -7.00 -2.00 9.03
N GLY A 82 -7.52 -3.18 8.80
CA GLY A 82 -6.91 -4.19 7.96
C GLY A 82 -7.63 -4.33 6.62
N ARG A 83 -6.91 -4.57 5.54
CA ARG A 83 -7.48 -4.81 4.24
C ARG A 83 -6.77 -5.93 3.51
N VAL A 84 -7.51 -6.87 2.93
CA VAL A 84 -7.00 -7.87 2.01
C VAL A 84 -7.83 -7.89 0.73
N ASN A 85 -7.15 -7.97 -0.40
CA ASN A 85 -7.73 -8.24 -1.72
C ASN A 85 -6.90 -9.28 -2.46
N VAL A 86 -7.56 -10.20 -3.16
CA VAL A 86 -6.92 -11.11 -4.11
C VAL A 86 -7.71 -11.08 -5.41
N VAL A 87 -7.01 -10.84 -6.51
CA VAL A 87 -7.55 -10.77 -7.87
C VAL A 87 -7.01 -11.94 -8.69
N ASP A 88 -7.88 -12.71 -9.29
CA ASP A 88 -7.51 -13.68 -10.34
C ASP A 88 -7.25 -12.87 -11.63
N LEU A 89 -5.97 -12.75 -11.99
CA LEU A 89 -5.53 -11.88 -13.10
C LEU A 89 -6.00 -12.37 -14.46
N ARG A 90 -6.15 -13.68 -14.62
CA ARG A 90 -6.65 -14.27 -15.87
C ARG A 90 -8.16 -14.11 -16.02
N ALA A 91 -8.89 -14.29 -14.92
CA ALA A 91 -10.35 -14.16 -14.91
C ALA A 91 -10.81 -12.69 -14.77
N ASP A 92 -9.86 -11.76 -14.54
CA ASP A 92 -10.12 -10.33 -14.30
C ASP A 92 -11.21 -10.11 -13.23
N ARG A 93 -11.06 -10.73 -12.06
CA ARG A 93 -12.06 -10.65 -10.99
C ARG A 93 -11.44 -10.77 -9.61
N ILE A 94 -12.01 -10.06 -8.66
CA ILE A 94 -11.69 -10.20 -7.24
C ILE A 94 -12.22 -11.56 -6.73
N VAL A 95 -11.36 -12.35 -6.09
CA VAL A 95 -11.69 -13.67 -5.53
C VAL A 95 -11.71 -13.67 -4.00
N LEU A 96 -10.94 -12.80 -3.34
CA LEU A 96 -11.05 -12.49 -1.92
C LEU A 96 -11.04 -10.97 -1.73
N SER A 97 -11.87 -10.48 -0.84
CA SER A 97 -11.92 -9.06 -0.48
C SER A 97 -12.54 -8.91 0.89
N LYS A 98 -11.82 -8.31 1.85
CA LYS A 98 -12.35 -8.03 3.16
C LYS A 98 -11.63 -6.87 3.82
N GLU A 99 -12.40 -6.04 4.51
CA GLU A 99 -11.93 -5.00 5.42
C GLU A 99 -12.14 -5.47 6.85
N TYR A 100 -11.16 -5.23 7.71
CA TYR A 100 -11.15 -5.58 9.13
C TYR A 100 -10.99 -4.29 9.93
N VAL A 101 -11.64 -4.19 11.07
CA VAL A 101 -11.56 -3.02 11.94
C VAL A 101 -11.49 -3.49 13.38
N ALA A 102 -10.56 -2.95 14.13
CA ALA A 102 -10.48 -3.15 15.58
C ALA A 102 -10.21 -1.81 16.28
N PRO A 103 -10.82 -1.53 17.44
CA PRO A 103 -10.46 -0.40 18.27
C PRO A 103 -9.07 -0.63 18.90
N GLY A 104 -8.34 0.45 19.14
CA GLY A 104 -7.04 0.44 19.80
C GLY A 104 -5.90 0.88 18.88
N VAL A 105 -4.71 0.90 19.46
CA VAL A 105 -3.44 1.17 18.79
C VAL A 105 -2.46 0.06 19.16
N PRO A 106 -1.48 -0.25 18.28
CA PRO A 106 -0.47 -1.25 18.63
C PRO A 106 0.41 -0.77 19.78
N ALA A 107 1.04 -1.70 20.50
CA ALA A 107 2.06 -1.31 21.46
C ALA A 107 3.32 -0.79 20.74
N GLN A 108 4.05 0.14 21.39
CA GLN A 108 5.32 0.65 20.86
C GLN A 108 6.28 -0.50 20.54
N GLY A 109 6.78 -0.54 19.31
CA GLY A 109 7.71 -1.57 18.86
C GLY A 109 7.09 -2.93 18.56
N GLN A 110 5.78 -3.07 18.62
CA GLN A 110 5.07 -4.32 18.28
C GLN A 110 5.28 -4.66 16.80
N THR A 111 5.82 -5.85 16.51
CA THR A 111 6.16 -6.29 15.14
C THR A 111 5.10 -7.17 14.47
N GLY A 112 4.05 -7.53 15.19
CA GLY A 112 2.93 -8.32 14.69
C GLY A 112 1.61 -7.66 15.02
N MET A 113 0.80 -7.38 14.00
CA MET A 113 -0.54 -6.80 14.13
C MET A 113 -1.57 -7.88 13.87
N ASP A 114 -2.63 -7.90 14.68
CA ASP A 114 -3.84 -8.68 14.43
C ASP A 114 -5.04 -7.73 14.48
N VAL A 115 -5.83 -7.74 13.43
CA VAL A 115 -7.06 -6.95 13.30
C VAL A 115 -8.22 -7.91 13.08
N ASN A 116 -8.83 -8.37 14.19
CA ASN A 116 -9.95 -9.32 14.14
C ASN A 116 -9.67 -10.57 13.30
N GLY A 117 -8.49 -11.19 13.52
CA GLY A 117 -8.03 -12.41 12.89
C GLY A 117 -7.29 -12.21 11.56
N PHE A 118 -7.17 -10.99 11.05
CA PHE A 118 -6.20 -10.67 10.00
C PHE A 118 -4.87 -10.32 10.65
N ALA A 119 -3.87 -11.17 10.45
CA ALA A 119 -2.54 -10.98 10.98
C ALA A 119 -1.55 -10.57 9.88
N LEU A 120 -0.74 -9.56 10.18
CA LEU A 120 0.43 -9.15 9.41
C LEU A 120 1.56 -8.88 10.40
N GLY A 121 2.72 -9.52 10.21
CA GLY A 121 3.78 -9.38 11.17
C GLY A 121 5.17 -9.69 10.64
N TRP A 122 6.17 -9.13 11.32
CA TRP A 122 7.58 -9.39 11.10
C TRP A 122 8.14 -10.25 12.23
N GLN A 123 9.08 -11.14 11.89
CA GLN A 123 9.82 -11.93 12.85
C GLN A 123 11.27 -12.11 12.42
N PRO A 124 12.22 -12.24 13.36
CA PRO A 124 13.61 -12.54 13.03
C PRO A 124 13.70 -13.84 12.22
N SER A 125 14.42 -13.79 11.12
CA SER A 125 14.71 -14.94 10.26
C SER A 125 15.87 -14.58 9.33
N GLY A 126 17.01 -15.20 9.48
CA GLY A 126 18.22 -14.78 8.75
C GLY A 126 18.59 -13.31 9.01
N ALA A 127 19.29 -12.70 8.08
CA ALA A 127 19.78 -11.32 8.22
C ALA A 127 18.70 -10.24 8.05
N LEU A 128 17.63 -10.52 7.32
CA LEU A 128 16.61 -9.55 6.93
C LEU A 128 15.26 -9.76 7.60
N GLY A 129 15.10 -10.85 8.34
CA GLY A 129 13.81 -11.24 8.91
C GLY A 129 12.83 -11.74 7.85
N ARG A 130 11.60 -11.96 8.28
CA ARG A 130 10.51 -12.47 7.46
C ARG A 130 9.20 -11.77 7.82
N TRP A 131 8.44 -11.37 6.85
CA TRP A 131 7.06 -10.94 7.01
C TRP A 131 6.11 -12.11 6.78
N SER A 132 4.95 -12.07 7.39
CA SER A 132 3.89 -13.06 7.18
C SER A 132 2.53 -12.40 7.12
N ILE A 133 1.64 -13.01 6.35
CA ILE A 133 0.23 -12.65 6.23
C ILE A 133 -0.60 -13.87 6.57
N ASP A 134 -1.65 -13.65 7.34
CA ASP A 134 -2.73 -14.60 7.55
C ASP A 134 -4.06 -13.85 7.51
N ALA A 135 -4.79 -13.98 6.42
CA ALA A 135 -5.99 -13.20 6.14
C ALA A 135 -7.19 -14.11 5.83
N PRO A 136 -7.97 -14.51 6.84
CA PRO A 136 -9.20 -15.27 6.66
C PRO A 136 -10.33 -14.37 6.14
N VAL A 137 -10.97 -14.76 5.04
CA VAL A 137 -12.16 -14.10 4.49
C VAL A 137 -13.36 -15.06 4.66
N PRO A 138 -14.14 -14.95 5.73
CA PRO A 138 -15.24 -15.86 6.04
C PRO A 138 -16.20 -16.02 4.86
N GLY A 139 -16.53 -17.28 4.55
CA GLY A 139 -17.42 -17.63 3.43
C GLY A 139 -16.77 -17.60 2.04
N ALA A 140 -15.53 -17.06 1.90
CA ALA A 140 -14.84 -16.97 0.61
C ALA A 140 -13.52 -17.76 0.58
N GLY A 141 -12.70 -17.65 1.65
CA GLY A 141 -11.42 -18.35 1.70
C GLY A 141 -10.41 -17.74 2.68
N ARG A 142 -9.12 -17.92 2.38
CA ARG A 142 -8.00 -17.45 3.21
C ARG A 142 -6.76 -17.26 2.36
N LEU A 143 -6.01 -16.22 2.61
CA LEU A 143 -4.66 -16.01 2.08
C LEU A 143 -3.65 -16.17 3.21
N MET A 144 -2.67 -17.05 3.06
CA MET A 144 -1.53 -17.19 3.96
C MET A 144 -0.25 -17.07 3.16
N LEU A 145 0.61 -16.12 3.51
CA LEU A 145 1.89 -15.90 2.84
C LEU A 145 3.04 -15.78 3.83
N SER A 146 4.18 -16.34 3.47
CA SER A 146 5.50 -16.04 3.98
C SER A 146 6.21 -15.17 2.95
N LEU A 147 6.73 -14.03 3.40
CA LEU A 147 7.33 -12.99 2.57
C LEU A 147 8.77 -12.77 3.03
N ASN A 148 9.73 -13.23 2.25
CA ASN A 148 11.15 -13.20 2.59
C ASN A 148 11.85 -12.12 1.75
N PRO A 149 12.41 -11.05 2.36
CA PRO A 149 13.22 -10.10 1.63
C PRO A 149 14.43 -10.81 0.98
N VAL A 150 14.62 -10.60 -0.32
CA VAL A 150 15.73 -11.20 -1.07
C VAL A 150 16.87 -10.22 -1.33
N GLN A 151 16.72 -8.99 -0.86
CA GLN A 151 17.73 -7.95 -0.85
C GLN A 151 17.51 -7.00 0.35
N PRO A 152 18.50 -6.16 0.72
CA PRO A 152 18.37 -5.23 1.83
C PRO A 152 17.17 -4.30 1.69
N TYR A 153 16.62 -3.92 2.84
CA TYR A 153 15.61 -2.84 2.91
C TYR A 153 16.17 -1.52 2.39
N VAL A 154 15.32 -0.72 1.84
CA VAL A 154 15.62 0.59 1.24
C VAL A 154 14.98 1.69 2.06
N LEU A 155 15.76 2.62 2.54
CA LEU A 155 15.26 3.81 3.21
C LEU A 155 14.90 4.85 2.14
N ASN A 156 13.64 5.24 2.07
CA ASN A 156 13.17 6.24 1.11
C ASN A 156 13.52 7.65 1.60
N GLY A 157 13.83 8.56 0.70
CA GLY A 157 14.29 9.91 1.04
C GLY A 157 15.60 9.93 1.83
N SER A 158 15.86 11.00 2.57
CA SER A 158 17.07 11.14 3.35
C SER A 158 16.98 10.32 4.64
N ARG A 159 17.72 9.22 4.73
CA ARG A 159 17.75 8.34 5.91
C ARG A 159 16.37 7.82 6.32
N GLY A 160 15.49 7.58 5.34
CA GLY A 160 14.12 7.12 5.57
C GLY A 160 13.13 8.25 5.89
N ILE A 161 13.49 9.51 5.70
CA ILE A 161 12.57 10.65 5.88
C ILE A 161 12.23 11.26 4.53
N VAL A 162 10.94 11.34 4.25
CA VAL A 162 10.38 11.91 3.01
C VAL A 162 9.46 13.09 3.30
N ALA A 163 9.37 14.02 2.35
CA ALA A 163 8.44 15.15 2.41
C ALA A 163 7.08 14.75 1.83
N GLU A 164 6.01 15.07 2.56
CA GLU A 164 4.64 14.78 2.17
C GLU A 164 3.86 16.02 1.68
N GLY A 165 4.57 17.10 1.44
CA GLY A 165 3.96 18.40 1.11
C GLY A 165 3.48 19.18 2.33
N SER A 166 3.17 20.47 2.13
CA SER A 166 2.68 21.38 3.19
C SER A 166 3.54 21.42 4.47
N GLY A 167 4.85 21.09 4.33
CA GLY A 167 5.77 20.99 5.47
C GLY A 167 5.67 19.69 6.28
N ALA A 168 4.75 18.79 5.94
CA ALA A 168 4.65 17.47 6.57
C ALA A 168 5.77 16.55 6.10
N THR A 169 6.17 15.63 6.95
CA THR A 169 7.17 14.59 6.67
C THR A 169 6.71 13.25 7.23
N SER A 170 7.20 12.17 6.65
CA SER A 170 7.02 10.82 7.18
C SER A 170 8.34 10.06 7.24
N ALA A 171 8.39 9.03 8.08
CA ALA A 171 9.41 8.00 8.02
C ALA A 171 8.91 6.88 7.09
N TYR A 172 9.77 6.40 6.18
CA TYR A 172 9.36 5.48 5.14
C TYR A 172 10.51 4.58 4.69
N TYR A 173 10.29 3.27 4.73
CA TYR A 173 11.21 2.30 4.14
C TYR A 173 10.46 1.20 3.38
N SER A 174 11.14 0.54 2.46
CA SER A 174 10.61 -0.51 1.60
C SER A 174 11.45 -1.78 1.65
N ALA A 175 10.82 -2.94 1.43
CA ALA A 175 11.48 -4.13 0.92
C ALA A 175 11.07 -4.32 -0.55
N PRO A 176 11.88 -3.88 -1.52
CA PRO A 176 11.48 -3.82 -2.93
C PRO A 176 11.29 -5.20 -3.57
N ARG A 177 11.91 -6.23 -3.01
CA ARG A 177 11.79 -7.61 -3.51
C ARG A 177 11.58 -8.59 -2.36
N LEU A 178 10.40 -9.18 -2.34
CA LEU A 178 10.02 -10.27 -1.46
C LEU A 178 9.83 -11.55 -2.27
N ALA A 179 10.48 -12.64 -1.88
CA ALA A 179 10.04 -13.96 -2.29
C ALA A 179 8.79 -14.29 -1.48
N ALA A 180 7.68 -14.51 -2.17
CA ALA A 180 6.39 -14.84 -1.58
C ALA A 180 6.08 -16.32 -1.79
N SER A 181 5.72 -17.03 -0.73
CA SER A 181 5.26 -18.43 -0.80
C SER A 181 4.18 -18.68 0.24
N GLY A 182 3.24 -19.58 -0.06
CA GLY A 182 2.18 -19.89 0.89
C GLY A 182 1.01 -20.62 0.26
N THR A 183 -0.19 -20.30 0.76
CA THR A 183 -1.41 -20.97 0.32
C THR A 183 -2.55 -19.98 0.11
N LEU A 184 -3.35 -20.26 -0.92
CA LEU A 184 -4.61 -19.61 -1.20
C LEU A 184 -5.73 -20.64 -1.06
N VAL A 185 -6.64 -20.39 -0.13
CA VAL A 185 -7.85 -21.21 0.04
C VAL A 185 -9.02 -20.50 -0.64
N LEU A 186 -9.65 -21.11 -1.62
CA LEU A 186 -10.83 -20.61 -2.29
C LEU A 186 -11.91 -21.71 -2.32
N ARG A 187 -13.09 -21.40 -1.81
CA ARG A 187 -14.24 -22.34 -1.77
C ARG A 187 -13.86 -23.71 -1.18
N GLY A 188 -13.10 -23.71 -0.09
CA GLY A 188 -12.64 -24.91 0.60
C GLY A 188 -11.46 -25.64 -0.05
N ARG A 189 -10.99 -25.20 -1.22
CA ARG A 189 -9.82 -25.79 -1.88
C ARG A 189 -8.56 -25.01 -1.54
N THR A 190 -7.58 -25.68 -0.94
CA THR A 190 -6.24 -25.15 -0.69
C THR A 190 -5.35 -25.33 -1.92
N THR A 191 -4.62 -24.29 -2.30
CA THR A 191 -3.67 -24.29 -3.41
C THR A 191 -2.38 -23.64 -2.95
N SER A 192 -1.24 -24.30 -3.17
CA SER A 192 0.08 -23.70 -2.97
C SER A 192 0.35 -22.63 -4.01
N ILE A 193 0.90 -21.52 -3.59
CA ILE A 193 1.20 -20.37 -4.43
C ILE A 193 2.60 -19.84 -4.14
N GLU A 194 3.29 -19.38 -5.17
CA GLU A 194 4.62 -18.78 -5.09
C GLU A 194 4.71 -17.56 -6.00
N GLY A 195 5.58 -16.61 -5.64
CA GLY A 195 5.78 -15.44 -6.47
C GLY A 195 6.65 -14.36 -5.83
N GLN A 196 6.36 -13.12 -6.12
CA GLN A 196 7.14 -11.97 -5.66
C GLN A 196 6.22 -10.85 -5.20
N GLY A 197 6.69 -10.11 -4.20
CA GLY A 197 5.98 -8.96 -3.65
C GLY A 197 6.89 -7.79 -3.34
N TRP A 198 6.25 -6.78 -2.82
CA TRP A 198 6.77 -5.52 -2.30
C TRP A 198 6.23 -5.30 -0.90
N PHE A 199 6.99 -4.62 -0.04
CA PHE A 199 6.55 -4.19 1.27
C PHE A 199 6.96 -2.75 1.52
N ASP A 200 6.05 -1.99 2.14
CA ASP A 200 6.29 -0.65 2.64
C ASP A 200 5.86 -0.52 4.08
N HIS A 201 6.62 0.23 4.86
CA HIS A 201 6.25 0.68 6.17
C HIS A 201 6.48 2.19 6.26
N GLN A 202 5.43 2.91 6.60
CA GLN A 202 5.47 4.37 6.66
C GLN A 202 4.66 4.89 7.86
N TRP A 203 5.19 5.91 8.54
CA TRP A 203 4.52 6.54 9.66
C TRP A 203 4.86 8.02 9.75
N GLY A 204 3.96 8.83 10.35
CA GLY A 204 4.20 10.26 10.50
C GLY A 204 3.03 11.04 11.08
N ASN A 205 3.23 12.34 11.16
CA ASN A 205 2.24 13.31 11.62
C ASN A 205 1.71 14.11 10.42
N PHE A 206 0.86 13.48 9.62
CA PHE A 206 0.19 14.12 8.49
C PHE A 206 -1.24 13.63 8.40
N ALA A 207 -2.14 14.54 8.08
CA ALA A 207 -3.55 14.20 7.91
C ALA A 207 -3.79 13.71 6.48
N MET A 208 -4.23 12.47 6.33
CA MET A 208 -4.82 11.98 5.09
C MET A 208 -6.28 12.42 5.02
N ASN A 209 -6.53 13.70 4.73
CA ASN A 209 -7.89 14.11 4.46
C ASN A 209 -8.14 13.96 2.95
N SER A 210 -9.09 13.13 2.61
CA SER A 210 -9.43 12.71 1.25
C SER A 210 -9.87 13.82 0.31
N ALA A 211 -10.21 15.00 0.81
CA ALA A 211 -10.64 16.12 -0.03
C ALA A 211 -9.47 16.76 -0.82
N SER A 212 -8.24 16.54 -0.38
CA SER A 212 -7.06 17.20 -0.98
C SER A 212 -5.87 16.27 -1.24
N TRP A 213 -5.95 14.99 -0.85
CA TRP A 213 -4.83 14.07 -0.91
C TRP A 213 -5.14 12.87 -1.81
N HIS A 214 -4.97 13.09 -3.12
CA HIS A 214 -4.94 12.01 -4.09
C HIS A 214 -3.50 11.78 -4.51
N TRP A 215 -3.17 10.53 -4.84
CA TRP A 215 -1.83 10.19 -5.34
C TRP A 215 -1.87 9.09 -6.38
N ASN A 216 -0.81 9.03 -7.14
CA ASN A 216 -0.42 7.85 -7.88
C ASN A 216 0.87 7.32 -7.27
N TRP A 217 0.92 6.03 -6.96
CA TRP A 217 2.09 5.34 -6.45
C TRP A 217 2.43 4.15 -7.34
N PHE A 218 3.73 3.91 -7.52
CA PHE A 218 4.25 2.86 -8.39
C PHE A 218 5.41 2.16 -7.68
N ALA A 219 5.39 0.82 -7.63
CA ALA A 219 6.50 -0.02 -7.24
C ALA A 219 6.82 -0.98 -8.38
N CYS A 220 7.96 -0.79 -9.02
CA CYS A 220 8.36 -1.57 -10.18
C CYS A 220 9.59 -2.41 -9.89
N GLN A 221 9.54 -3.67 -10.27
CA GLN A 221 10.64 -4.63 -10.27
C GLN A 221 11.05 -4.89 -11.71
N VAL A 222 12.16 -4.29 -12.12
CA VAL A 222 12.67 -4.43 -13.49
C VAL A 222 13.46 -5.74 -13.62
N ARG A 223 13.44 -6.35 -14.79
CA ARG A 223 14.07 -7.67 -15.01
C ARG A 223 15.59 -7.62 -14.94
N ASP A 224 16.21 -6.46 -15.15
CA ASP A 224 17.65 -6.25 -15.01
C ASP A 224 18.13 -6.25 -13.55
N GLY A 225 17.23 -6.41 -12.60
CA GLY A 225 17.50 -6.43 -11.16
C GLY A 225 17.33 -5.09 -10.47
N SER A 226 17.05 -4.03 -11.22
CA SER A 226 16.74 -2.71 -10.62
C SER A 226 15.30 -2.62 -10.13
N ASP A 227 15.08 -1.72 -9.16
CA ASP A 227 13.76 -1.45 -8.60
C ASP A 227 13.49 0.05 -8.59
N LEU A 228 12.22 0.41 -8.73
CA LEU A 228 11.77 1.78 -8.78
C LEU A 228 10.52 1.95 -7.92
N MET A 229 10.55 2.88 -6.98
CA MET A 229 9.36 3.39 -6.30
C MET A 229 9.18 4.85 -6.68
N LEU A 230 7.98 5.22 -7.09
CA LEU A 230 7.59 6.61 -7.36
C LEU A 230 6.24 6.89 -6.72
N TYR A 231 6.07 8.06 -6.15
CA TYR A 231 4.75 8.60 -5.87
C TYR A 231 4.68 10.09 -6.17
N GLN A 232 3.51 10.53 -6.59
CA GLN A 232 3.18 11.94 -6.79
C GLN A 232 1.79 12.23 -6.26
N PHE A 233 1.62 13.36 -5.61
CA PHE A 233 0.30 13.86 -5.27
C PHE A 233 -0.34 14.51 -6.49
N ILE A 234 -1.64 14.27 -6.63
CA ILE A 234 -2.49 14.81 -7.69
C ILE A 234 -3.67 15.56 -7.08
N ASP A 235 -4.18 16.53 -7.80
CA ASP A 235 -5.42 17.21 -7.45
C ASP A 235 -6.65 16.34 -7.81
N PRO A 236 -7.88 16.72 -7.42
CA PRO A 236 -9.09 15.97 -7.77
C PRO A 236 -9.34 15.81 -9.28
N SER A 237 -8.69 16.61 -10.13
CA SER A 237 -8.74 16.48 -11.58
C SER A 237 -7.66 15.54 -12.14
N GLY A 238 -6.81 14.97 -11.27
CA GLY A 238 -5.72 14.07 -11.65
C GLY A 238 -4.44 14.78 -12.10
N ARG A 239 -4.31 16.12 -11.91
CA ARG A 239 -3.10 16.87 -12.26
C ARG A 239 -2.08 16.86 -11.12
N PRO A 240 -0.77 16.72 -11.44
CA PRO A 240 0.28 16.77 -10.41
C PRO A 240 0.25 18.09 -9.63
N THR A 241 0.40 18.00 -8.30
CA THR A 241 0.47 19.16 -7.39
C THR A 241 1.88 19.74 -7.26
N GLY A 242 2.88 19.05 -7.82
CA GLY A 242 4.30 19.36 -7.66
C GLY A 242 4.97 18.63 -6.51
N VAL A 243 4.22 17.97 -5.63
CA VAL A 243 4.78 17.11 -4.57
C VAL A 243 4.97 15.71 -5.13
N GLN A 244 6.22 15.28 -5.19
CA GLN A 244 6.58 13.95 -5.68
C GLN A 244 7.88 13.48 -5.07
N ASN A 245 8.01 12.18 -4.86
CA ASN A 245 9.22 11.53 -4.40
C ASN A 245 9.37 10.17 -5.07
N GLY A 246 10.62 9.72 -5.18
CA GLY A 246 10.90 8.39 -5.69
C GLY A 246 12.23 7.87 -5.21
N THR A 247 12.41 6.59 -5.39
CA THR A 247 13.63 5.87 -5.05
C THR A 247 13.94 4.90 -6.18
N TYR A 248 15.15 4.95 -6.70
CA TYR A 248 15.67 4.02 -7.68
C TYR A 248 16.78 3.18 -7.06
N VAL A 249 16.63 1.89 -7.09
CA VAL A 249 17.63 0.91 -6.67
C VAL A 249 18.22 0.28 -7.91
N ARG A 250 19.40 0.71 -8.31
CA ARG A 250 20.11 0.15 -9.48
C ARG A 250 20.52 -1.30 -9.24
N ARG A 251 21.00 -1.60 -8.03
CA ARG A 251 21.35 -2.91 -7.48
C ARG A 251 21.41 -2.80 -5.95
N PRO A 252 21.39 -3.90 -5.19
CA PRO A 252 21.47 -3.85 -3.73
C PRO A 252 22.59 -2.92 -3.23
N GLY A 253 22.21 -1.96 -2.36
CA GLY A 253 23.12 -0.95 -1.80
C GLY A 253 23.37 0.29 -2.69
N MET A 254 22.93 0.31 -3.95
CA MET A 254 23.03 1.48 -4.84
C MET A 254 21.66 2.15 -5.01
N VAL A 255 21.36 3.06 -4.11
CA VAL A 255 20.07 3.77 -4.01
C VAL A 255 20.25 5.23 -4.45
N ALA A 256 19.36 5.70 -5.32
CA ALA A 256 19.24 7.10 -5.70
C ALA A 256 17.85 7.62 -5.33
N HIS A 257 17.79 8.76 -4.66
CA HIS A 257 16.52 9.43 -4.35
C HIS A 257 16.14 10.36 -5.50
N LEU A 258 14.89 10.28 -5.95
CA LEU A 258 14.39 10.93 -7.14
C LEU A 258 13.41 12.03 -6.74
N GLN A 259 13.67 13.25 -7.21
CA GLN A 259 12.78 14.40 -7.04
C GLN A 259 12.15 14.86 -8.36
N ARG A 260 12.65 14.35 -9.50
CA ARG A 260 12.19 14.72 -10.83
C ARG A 260 11.93 13.51 -11.69
N PHE A 261 10.66 13.30 -12.01
CA PHE A 261 10.17 12.30 -12.94
C PHE A 261 8.82 12.74 -13.51
N THR A 262 8.35 12.07 -14.53
CA THR A 262 7.03 12.31 -15.10
C THR A 262 6.21 11.03 -15.07
N VAL A 263 4.98 11.15 -14.61
CA VAL A 263 3.94 10.13 -14.71
C VAL A 263 2.86 10.65 -15.63
N GLN A 264 2.59 9.94 -16.70
CA GLN A 264 1.58 10.34 -17.68
C GLN A 264 0.60 9.18 -17.89
N PRO A 265 -0.69 9.35 -17.55
CA PRO A 265 -1.74 8.42 -17.95
C PRO A 265 -1.83 8.30 -19.47
N LEU A 266 -2.13 7.11 -19.97
CA LEU A 266 -2.26 6.81 -21.39
C LEU A 266 -3.61 6.16 -21.73
N GLY A 267 -4.23 6.62 -22.81
CA GLY A 267 -5.47 6.08 -23.32
C GLY A 267 -6.71 6.43 -22.46
N PRO A 268 -7.84 5.80 -22.75
CA PRO A 268 -9.08 6.08 -22.03
C PRO A 268 -8.99 5.55 -20.59
N GLU A 269 -9.56 6.32 -19.67
CA GLU A 269 -9.78 5.89 -18.30
C GLU A 269 -11.02 5.01 -18.18
N VAL A 270 -11.06 4.16 -17.19
CA VAL A 270 -12.19 3.28 -16.89
C VAL A 270 -12.79 3.65 -15.54
N ARG A 271 -14.10 3.48 -15.41
CA ARG A 271 -14.79 3.56 -14.12
C ARG A 271 -15.04 2.13 -13.62
N PRO A 272 -14.31 1.65 -12.59
CA PRO A 272 -14.59 0.35 -12.01
C PRO A 272 -15.98 0.29 -11.36
N ALA A 273 -16.55 -0.90 -11.26
CA ALA A 273 -17.80 -1.09 -10.52
C ALA A 273 -17.61 -0.67 -9.05
N GLY A 274 -18.51 0.19 -8.57
CA GLY A 274 -18.47 0.75 -7.21
C GLY A 274 -17.60 1.99 -7.05
N ALA A 275 -16.87 2.43 -8.09
CA ALA A 275 -16.10 3.66 -8.06
C ALA A 275 -16.93 4.87 -8.48
N THR A 276 -16.64 6.04 -7.90
CA THR A 276 -17.18 7.34 -8.32
C THR A 276 -16.25 8.02 -9.32
N ALA A 277 -14.97 7.77 -9.24
CA ALA A 277 -13.95 8.29 -10.14
C ALA A 277 -13.61 7.33 -11.30
N THR A 278 -12.86 7.83 -12.27
CA THR A 278 -12.26 7.04 -13.35
C THR A 278 -10.76 6.87 -13.09
N TYR A 279 -10.19 5.78 -13.59
CA TYR A 279 -8.80 5.40 -13.37
C TYR A 279 -8.13 5.05 -14.70
N PRO A 280 -6.89 5.52 -14.94
CA PRO A 280 -6.10 5.04 -16.06
C PRO A 280 -5.67 3.60 -15.82
N LEU A 281 -5.59 2.82 -16.90
CA LEU A 281 -5.05 1.45 -16.88
C LEU A 281 -3.69 1.34 -17.57
N ARG A 282 -3.16 2.45 -18.07
CA ARG A 282 -1.84 2.54 -18.71
C ARG A 282 -1.15 3.84 -18.30
N TRP A 283 0.16 3.77 -18.17
CA TRP A 283 0.98 4.93 -17.78
C TRP A 283 2.32 4.92 -18.50
N THR A 284 2.89 6.09 -18.77
CA THR A 284 4.30 6.25 -19.05
C THR A 284 4.99 6.85 -17.84
N LEU A 285 6.09 6.24 -17.44
CA LEU A 285 6.98 6.73 -16.38
C LEU A 285 8.31 7.13 -17.03
N LYS A 286 8.69 8.41 -16.89
CA LYS A 286 9.99 8.91 -17.35
C LYS A 286 10.81 9.34 -16.14
N VAL A 287 11.96 8.71 -15.96
CA VAL A 287 12.89 8.94 -14.85
C VAL A 287 14.27 9.22 -15.41
N PRO A 288 14.58 10.48 -15.76
CA PRO A 288 15.84 10.82 -16.41
C PRO A 288 17.08 10.38 -15.63
N ALA A 289 17.07 10.55 -14.30
CA ALA A 289 18.20 10.18 -13.44
C ALA A 289 18.49 8.66 -13.41
N ALA A 290 17.52 7.82 -13.79
CA ALA A 290 17.65 6.38 -13.91
C ALA A 290 17.76 5.91 -15.37
N HIS A 291 17.74 6.83 -16.35
CA HIS A 291 17.64 6.54 -17.78
C HIS A 291 16.48 5.60 -18.14
N LEU A 292 15.36 5.72 -17.42
CA LEU A 292 14.16 4.92 -17.62
C LEU A 292 13.07 5.74 -18.33
N ASP A 293 12.55 5.18 -19.40
CA ASP A 293 11.33 5.61 -20.08
C ASP A 293 10.51 4.34 -20.36
N ILE A 294 9.55 4.06 -19.48
CA ILE A 294 8.81 2.80 -19.49
C ILE A 294 7.31 3.03 -19.61
N THR A 295 6.65 2.14 -20.33
CA THR A 295 5.20 2.08 -20.39
C THR A 295 4.67 0.92 -19.57
N LEU A 296 3.65 1.20 -18.77
CA LEU A 296 2.94 0.23 -17.95
C LEU A 296 1.54 -0.03 -18.50
N ALA A 297 1.08 -1.26 -18.37
CA ALA A 297 -0.32 -1.63 -18.60
C ALA A 297 -0.83 -2.51 -17.46
N ALA A 298 -1.99 -2.16 -16.91
CA ALA A 298 -2.68 -2.98 -15.91
C ALA A 298 -2.94 -4.39 -16.44
N ARG A 299 -2.74 -5.40 -15.61
CA ARG A 299 -2.93 -6.81 -15.97
C ARG A 299 -4.38 -7.25 -15.86
N ALA A 300 -5.18 -6.52 -15.10
CA ALA A 300 -6.62 -6.73 -14.93
C ALA A 300 -7.30 -5.36 -14.74
N ARG A 301 -8.58 -5.27 -15.06
CA ARG A 301 -9.37 -4.03 -14.91
C ARG A 301 -10.04 -3.94 -13.54
N HIS A 302 -10.48 -5.11 -13.02
CA HIS A 302 -11.26 -5.21 -11.78
C HIS A 302 -10.35 -5.32 -10.56
N GLN A 303 -9.52 -4.30 -10.36
CA GLN A 303 -8.59 -4.16 -9.24
C GLN A 303 -8.94 -2.97 -8.33
N PHE A 304 -10.17 -2.47 -8.41
CA PHE A 304 -10.66 -1.43 -7.52
C PHE A 304 -10.99 -2.00 -6.14
N ILE A 305 -10.51 -1.35 -5.11
CA ILE A 305 -10.74 -1.68 -3.71
C ILE A 305 -11.81 -0.75 -3.17
N ALA A 306 -13.01 -1.28 -2.98
CA ALA A 306 -14.08 -0.56 -2.29
C ALA A 306 -13.91 -0.73 -0.79
N ASN A 307 -13.76 0.35 -0.06
CA ASN A 307 -13.66 0.39 1.39
C ASN A 307 -14.96 0.85 2.03
N GLN A 308 -15.17 0.47 3.28
CA GLN A 308 -16.31 0.92 4.08
C GLN A 308 -15.94 2.13 4.96
N TYR A 309 -14.69 2.21 5.40
CA TYR A 309 -14.21 3.21 6.37
C TYR A 309 -13.22 4.21 5.78
N LEU A 310 -12.63 3.92 4.66
CA LEU A 310 -11.73 4.80 3.90
C LEU A 310 -12.28 5.00 2.48
N PRO A 311 -11.82 6.01 1.74
CA PRO A 311 -12.10 6.11 0.30
C PRO A 311 -11.65 4.85 -0.42
N GLY A 312 -12.39 4.45 -1.44
CA GLY A 312 -11.94 3.42 -2.36
C GLY A 312 -10.76 3.90 -3.20
N PHE A 313 -9.99 2.98 -3.75
CA PHE A 313 -8.86 3.27 -4.64
C PHE A 313 -8.61 2.13 -5.62
N TRP A 314 -7.91 2.43 -6.68
CA TRP A 314 -7.46 1.40 -7.62
C TRP A 314 -6.07 0.92 -7.20
N GLU A 315 -5.93 -0.39 -7.02
CA GLU A 315 -4.69 -1.02 -6.59
C GLU A 315 -4.47 -2.30 -7.39
N GLY A 316 -3.36 -2.41 -8.15
CA GLY A 316 -3.26 -3.56 -9.00
C GLY A 316 -1.90 -3.85 -9.63
N ALA A 317 -1.80 -5.08 -10.15
CA ALA A 317 -0.67 -5.52 -10.94
C ALA A 317 -0.66 -4.87 -12.31
N ALA A 318 0.51 -4.40 -12.74
CA ALA A 318 0.79 -3.92 -14.08
C ALA A 318 2.05 -4.60 -14.67
N ALA A 319 2.08 -4.74 -15.98
CA ALA A 319 3.24 -5.19 -16.72
C ALA A 319 3.98 -4.00 -17.32
N ILE A 320 5.31 -4.03 -17.35
CA ILE A 320 6.11 -3.13 -18.17
C ILE A 320 6.03 -3.64 -19.62
N THR A 321 5.43 -2.83 -20.51
CA THR A 321 5.15 -3.21 -21.89
C THR A 321 6.11 -2.61 -22.91
N SER A 322 6.85 -1.57 -22.52
CA SER A 322 7.85 -0.88 -23.37
C SER A 322 8.95 -0.26 -22.52
N GLY A 323 10.12 -0.04 -23.09
CA GLY A 323 11.29 0.61 -22.50
C GLY A 323 12.13 -0.28 -21.60
N ALA A 324 11.51 -1.29 -21.01
CA ALA A 324 12.15 -2.34 -20.21
C ALA A 324 11.24 -3.57 -20.15
N ARG A 325 11.63 -4.57 -19.36
CA ARG A 325 10.78 -5.71 -19.00
C ARG A 325 10.70 -5.82 -17.48
N GLY A 326 9.52 -6.18 -16.98
CA GLY A 326 9.31 -6.30 -15.53
C GLY A 326 7.85 -6.23 -15.17
N ARG A 327 7.61 -6.01 -13.90
CA ARG A 327 6.28 -5.87 -13.31
C ARG A 327 6.23 -4.65 -12.41
N CYS A 328 5.05 -4.10 -12.25
CA CYS A 328 4.79 -3.04 -11.29
C CYS A 328 3.55 -3.36 -10.47
N ILE A 329 3.47 -2.76 -9.32
CA ILE A 329 2.26 -2.53 -8.57
C ILE A 329 1.93 -1.06 -8.75
N VAL A 330 0.67 -0.74 -8.96
CA VAL A 330 0.22 0.64 -9.14
C VAL A 330 -0.95 0.89 -8.20
N GLU A 331 -0.88 1.98 -7.46
CA GLU A 331 -1.99 2.51 -6.67
C GLU A 331 -2.37 3.88 -7.21
N SER A 332 -3.67 4.14 -7.30
CA SER A 332 -4.22 5.44 -7.66
C SER A 332 -5.44 5.75 -6.80
N THR A 333 -5.36 6.83 -6.07
CA THR A 333 -6.46 7.31 -5.21
C THR A 333 -7.12 8.50 -5.90
N ARG A 334 -8.42 8.43 -6.14
CA ARG A 334 -9.20 9.49 -6.81
C ARG A 334 -10.63 9.63 -6.27
N GLU A 335 -11.01 8.77 -5.29
CA GLU A 335 -12.34 8.85 -4.71
C GLU A 335 -12.42 10.02 -3.76
N SER A 336 -13.38 10.90 -3.98
CA SER A 336 -13.74 11.93 -2.99
C SER A 336 -14.67 11.33 -1.94
N ASN A 337 -14.49 11.69 -0.68
CA ASN A 337 -15.42 11.35 0.40
C ASN A 337 -16.73 12.12 0.24
N SER A 338 -17.57 11.74 -0.71
CA SER A 338 -18.95 12.30 -0.84
C SER A 338 -19.98 11.57 0.01
N SER A 339 -19.59 10.74 0.97
CA SER A 339 -20.51 9.89 1.75
C SER A 339 -20.14 9.71 3.23
N PHE A 340 -19.54 10.69 3.87
CA PHE A 340 -19.43 10.73 5.34
C PHE A 340 -20.27 11.86 5.92
#